data_70ba345f27be5a5fe9d3575a4d301da8
#
_entry.id   70ba345f27be5a5fe9d3575a4d301da8
#
_cell.length_a   1.000
_cell.length_b   1.000
_cell.length_c   1.000
_cell.angle_alpha   90.00
_cell.angle_beta   90.00
_cell.angle_gamma   90.00
#
_symmetry.space_group_name_H-M   'P 1'
#
loop_
_entity.id
_entity.type
_entity.pdbx_description
1 polymer ?
#
loop_
_entity_poly.entity_id
_entity_poly.type
_entity_poly.pdbx_seq_one_letter_code
_entity_poly.pdbx_strand_id
1 'polypeptide(L)'
;MLFAALSMSAAAMAQTDPVIMVVNGQPVLRSEFEYSYNKNNSEGVIDKKSVEEYVDLFINYKLKVCAALDAKLDTMQSFKDEFAQYRDQQVRPLLVNDADIEEEAHRIYNQTVQQIGPDGLIQTAHILLRLNQQATEAEQQAAKVRIDSIYNALKKGADFSELATKLSQDPGSAKQGGLLPFVQRGQLVKEFEEAAYALKDSGDISPIVQSPYGYHIIQLRGRKMLEPFEFHHDNILRFIEQRNMRDRIAQQKVDRMVAASNGAKTKEVIMEEKAQECADKDSDLKNLIREYHDGLLLYEISNQLVWDKAAKDEAGLASFFKKNKKKYAWSEPRFKGMAYHVKVQEDVAAVRDCVKKLKFDKWAEALRKTFNSDSILRIRVEKGIFKKGDNALVDSIEFKKDTTVTKVKDYPFDATYGKMLKKGPEDYTDVRGLVVADYQEALEKEWVAALRKKYVFTVNKEVLETVNKH
;
A
#
# COMPACT_ATOMS: atom_id res chain seq x y z
N MET A 1 -0.85 56.84 54.25
CA MET A 1 0.10 55.87 53.73
C MET A 1 -0.73 54.74 53.12
N LEU A 2 -0.85 54.80 51.79
CA LEU A 2 -1.50 53.72 51.01
C LEU A 2 -0.46 52.74 50.54
N PHE A 3 -0.54 51.49 50.97
CA PHE A 3 0.25 50.40 50.37
C PHE A 3 -0.54 49.82 49.20
N ALA A 4 -0.09 50.08 47.97
CA ALA A 4 -0.56 49.42 46.78
C ALA A 4 0.13 48.08 46.69
N ALA A 5 -0.63 46.97 46.86
CA ALA A 5 -0.20 45.62 46.57
C ALA A 5 -0.20 45.41 45.06
N LEU A 6 0.99 45.31 44.44
CA LEU A 6 1.16 44.89 43.07
C LEU A 6 0.98 43.38 43.01
N SER A 7 -0.17 42.90 42.54
CA SER A 7 -0.38 41.50 42.17
C SER A 7 0.38 41.22 40.86
N MET A 8 1.54 40.62 40.94
CA MET A 8 2.19 39.99 39.79
C MET A 8 1.34 38.78 39.37
N SER A 9 0.58 38.92 38.34
CA SER A 9 0.03 37.79 37.60
C SER A 9 1.21 37.13 36.89
N ALA A 10 1.58 35.92 37.35
CA ALA A 10 2.46 35.01 36.65
C ALA A 10 1.73 34.60 35.36
N ALA A 11 1.96 35.32 34.26
CA ALA A 11 1.63 34.83 32.94
C ALA A 11 2.49 33.57 32.75
N ALA A 12 1.83 32.43 32.62
CA ALA A 12 2.46 31.20 32.15
C ALA A 12 3.10 31.53 30.80
N MET A 13 4.43 31.64 30.77
CA MET A 13 5.16 31.75 29.51
C MET A 13 4.92 30.44 28.79
N ALA A 14 4.13 30.46 27.73
CA ALA A 14 4.12 29.41 26.74
C ALA A 14 5.58 29.22 26.32
N GLN A 15 6.12 28.03 26.51
CA GLN A 15 7.50 27.73 26.21
C GLN A 15 7.65 27.90 24.70
N THR A 16 8.27 29.00 24.28
CA THR A 16 8.47 29.31 22.86
C THR A 16 9.45 28.30 22.30
N ASP A 17 9.12 27.70 21.17
CA ASP A 17 10.01 26.80 20.44
C ASP A 17 11.19 27.60 19.86
N PRO A 18 12.40 27.52 20.41
CA PRO A 18 13.49 28.42 20.03
C PRO A 18 14.09 28.04 18.68
N VAL A 19 14.65 29.04 18.00
CA VAL A 19 15.39 28.86 16.75
C VAL A 19 16.73 28.21 17.07
N ILE A 20 16.94 26.97 16.62
CA ILE A 20 18.19 26.22 16.79
C ILE A 20 19.24 26.55 15.72
N MET A 21 18.78 26.87 14.53
CA MET A 21 19.66 27.31 13.43
C MET A 21 18.90 28.18 12.42
N VAL A 22 19.66 28.92 11.62
CA VAL A 22 19.12 29.64 10.45
C VAL A 22 19.86 29.13 9.22
N VAL A 23 19.14 28.71 8.20
CA VAL A 23 19.71 28.20 6.93
C VAL A 23 19.14 29.03 5.79
N ASN A 24 20.00 29.70 5.04
CA ASN A 24 19.60 30.59 3.93
C ASN A 24 18.52 31.61 4.33
N GLY A 25 18.64 32.20 5.55
CA GLY A 25 17.67 33.14 6.10
C GLY A 25 16.38 32.53 6.65
N GLN A 26 16.16 31.22 6.52
CA GLN A 26 14.99 30.53 7.06
C GLN A 26 15.30 29.96 8.46
N PRO A 27 14.49 30.27 9.48
CA PRO A 27 14.66 29.73 10.81
C PRO A 27 14.25 28.26 10.84
N VAL A 28 15.05 27.48 11.54
CA VAL A 28 14.75 26.08 11.92
C VAL A 28 14.51 26.08 13.44
N LEU A 29 13.38 25.56 13.84
CA LEU A 29 13.01 25.47 15.25
C LEU A 29 13.63 24.23 15.91
N ARG A 30 13.79 24.26 17.23
CA ARG A 30 14.32 23.14 17.99
C ARG A 30 13.47 21.88 17.83
N SER A 31 12.14 22.03 17.87
CA SER A 31 11.23 20.89 17.70
C SER A 31 11.39 20.20 16.33
N GLU A 32 11.66 20.95 15.27
CA GLU A 32 11.93 20.40 13.94
C GLU A 32 13.21 19.56 13.93
N PHE A 33 14.26 20.07 14.55
CA PHE A 33 15.54 19.37 14.67
C PHE A 33 15.40 18.11 15.54
N GLU A 34 14.76 18.22 16.70
CA GLU A 34 14.52 17.12 17.63
C GLU A 34 13.69 16.01 17.01
N TYR A 35 12.63 16.36 16.28
CA TYR A 35 11.81 15.39 15.57
C TYR A 35 12.65 14.54 14.61
N SER A 36 13.46 15.19 13.78
CA SER A 36 14.34 14.52 12.82
C SER A 36 15.46 13.74 13.51
N TYR A 37 16.09 14.33 14.54
CA TYR A 37 17.14 13.67 15.34
C TYR A 37 16.64 12.40 16.01
N ASN A 38 15.51 12.49 16.71
CA ASN A 38 14.95 11.38 17.48
C ASN A 38 14.49 10.23 16.55
N LYS A 39 13.89 10.55 15.40
CA LYS A 39 13.52 9.56 14.41
C LYS A 39 14.74 8.79 13.87
N ASN A 40 15.82 9.49 13.57
CA ASN A 40 17.05 8.91 13.03
C ASN A 40 17.93 8.23 14.11
N ASN A 41 17.58 8.36 15.40
CA ASN A 41 18.24 7.72 16.53
C ASN A 41 17.29 6.86 17.37
N SER A 42 16.14 6.45 16.79
CA SER A 42 15.14 5.61 17.46
C SER A 42 15.69 4.25 17.88
N GLU A 43 14.91 3.51 18.64
CA GLU A 43 15.26 2.14 19.04
C GLU A 43 15.43 1.26 17.79
N GLY A 44 16.53 0.48 17.75
CA GLY A 44 16.87 -0.38 16.60
C GLY A 44 17.81 0.25 15.55
N VAL A 45 18.09 1.55 15.61
CA VAL A 45 19.15 2.18 14.79
C VAL A 45 20.51 1.77 15.29
N ILE A 46 21.32 1.13 14.42
CA ILE A 46 22.66 0.59 14.78
C ILE A 46 23.70 1.70 14.91
N ASP A 47 23.69 2.68 14.00
CA ASP A 47 24.68 3.77 13.92
C ASP A 47 24.05 5.09 14.39
N LYS A 48 23.75 5.14 15.71
CA LYS A 48 23.21 6.34 16.36
C LYS A 48 24.26 7.45 16.38
N LYS A 49 23.84 8.67 16.10
CA LYS A 49 24.68 9.86 16.09
C LYS A 49 24.48 10.68 17.35
N SER A 50 25.53 11.30 17.85
CA SER A 50 25.38 12.38 18.85
C SER A 50 24.69 13.60 18.23
N VAL A 51 24.22 14.50 19.09
CA VAL A 51 23.60 15.76 18.61
C VAL A 51 24.60 16.56 17.77
N GLU A 52 25.85 16.62 18.18
CA GLU A 52 26.94 17.32 17.49
C GLU A 52 27.26 16.72 16.12
N GLU A 53 27.26 15.39 16.02
CA GLU A 53 27.45 14.70 14.74
C GLU A 53 26.23 14.87 13.80
N TYR A 54 25.03 14.88 14.37
CA TYR A 54 23.80 14.99 13.58
C TYR A 54 23.56 16.38 13.03
N VAL A 55 24.03 17.44 13.73
CA VAL A 55 23.89 18.84 13.25
C VAL A 55 24.44 19.02 11.85
N ASP A 56 25.62 18.49 11.57
CA ASP A 56 26.23 18.61 10.24
C ASP A 56 25.45 17.88 9.15
N LEU A 57 24.88 16.71 9.48
CA LEU A 57 24.01 15.97 8.57
C LEU A 57 22.72 16.75 8.29
N PHE A 58 22.12 17.31 9.34
CA PHE A 58 20.89 18.08 9.24
C PHE A 58 21.09 19.39 8.45
N ILE A 59 22.22 20.10 8.65
CA ILE A 59 22.59 21.25 7.84
C ILE A 59 22.67 20.85 6.36
N ASN A 60 23.40 19.78 6.02
CA ASN A 60 23.52 19.32 4.64
C ASN A 60 22.15 18.99 4.03
N TYR A 61 21.27 18.36 4.79
CA TYR A 61 19.88 18.10 4.40
C TYR A 61 19.15 19.41 4.06
N LYS A 62 19.16 20.41 4.95
CA LYS A 62 18.49 21.70 4.73
C LYS A 62 19.09 22.48 3.57
N LEU A 63 20.40 22.41 3.35
CA LEU A 63 21.06 23.06 2.20
C LEU A 63 20.62 22.44 0.86
N LYS A 64 20.39 21.12 0.82
CA LYS A 64 19.86 20.45 -0.37
C LYS A 64 18.40 20.83 -0.62
N VAL A 65 17.58 20.96 0.43
CA VAL A 65 16.22 21.48 0.33
C VAL A 65 16.22 22.91 -0.24
N CYS A 66 17.10 23.78 0.23
CA CYS A 66 17.26 25.11 -0.34
C CYS A 66 17.61 25.07 -1.84
N ALA A 67 18.47 24.15 -2.26
CA ALA A 67 18.80 23.99 -3.67
C ALA A 67 17.61 23.51 -4.51
N ALA A 68 16.77 22.64 -3.96
CA ALA A 68 15.54 22.16 -4.61
C ALA A 68 14.52 23.30 -4.79
N LEU A 69 14.35 24.14 -3.77
CA LEU A 69 13.48 25.32 -3.82
C LEU A 69 14.00 26.37 -4.83
N ASP A 70 15.32 26.62 -4.86
CA ASP A 70 15.93 27.48 -5.88
C ASP A 70 15.70 26.96 -7.31
N ALA A 71 15.68 25.63 -7.48
CA ALA A 71 15.35 24.98 -8.73
C ALA A 71 13.83 24.92 -9.00
N LYS A 72 12.99 25.43 -8.09
CA LYS A 72 11.53 25.47 -8.17
C LYS A 72 10.89 24.08 -8.30
N LEU A 73 11.46 23.05 -7.69
CA LEU A 73 10.94 21.69 -7.75
C LEU A 73 9.60 21.57 -7.02
N ASP A 74 9.37 22.39 -6.00
CA ASP A 74 8.09 22.53 -5.28
C ASP A 74 6.93 23.02 -6.16
N THR A 75 7.25 23.63 -7.30
CA THR A 75 6.22 24.13 -8.24
C THR A 75 5.78 23.09 -9.28
N MET A 76 6.49 21.98 -9.39
CA MET A 76 6.15 20.90 -10.33
C MET A 76 4.82 20.26 -9.96
N GLN A 77 3.98 19.97 -10.97
CA GLN A 77 2.66 19.37 -10.72
C GLN A 77 2.78 17.99 -10.05
N SER A 78 3.72 17.16 -10.48
CA SER A 78 3.97 15.86 -9.87
C SER A 78 4.31 15.95 -8.38
N PHE A 79 5.15 16.94 -8.02
CA PHE A 79 5.48 17.19 -6.61
C PHE A 79 4.24 17.61 -5.80
N LYS A 80 3.46 18.55 -6.33
CA LYS A 80 2.24 19.04 -5.66
C LYS A 80 1.23 17.93 -5.44
N ASP A 81 1.01 17.10 -6.45
CA ASP A 81 0.06 15.99 -6.39
C ASP A 81 0.48 14.95 -5.34
N GLU A 82 1.76 14.56 -5.35
CA GLU A 82 2.30 13.59 -4.40
C GLU A 82 2.30 14.12 -2.97
N PHE A 83 2.74 15.36 -2.77
CA PHE A 83 2.72 16.00 -1.46
C PHE A 83 1.30 16.17 -0.93
N ALA A 84 0.35 16.65 -1.76
CA ALA A 84 -1.04 16.79 -1.37
C ALA A 84 -1.66 15.44 -0.98
N GLN A 85 -1.39 14.38 -1.74
CA GLN A 85 -1.88 13.04 -1.42
C GLN A 85 -1.41 12.56 -0.04
N TYR A 86 -0.13 12.71 0.26
CA TYR A 86 0.42 12.32 1.56
C TYR A 86 -0.16 13.17 2.70
N ARG A 87 -0.13 14.50 2.56
CA ARG A 87 -0.68 15.44 3.54
C ARG A 87 -2.14 15.11 3.85
N ASP A 88 -2.94 14.92 2.81
CA ASP A 88 -4.36 14.64 2.94
C ASP A 88 -4.62 13.30 3.63
N GLN A 89 -3.78 12.30 3.40
CA GLN A 89 -3.86 11.01 4.08
C GLN A 89 -3.63 11.16 5.59
N GLN A 90 -2.74 12.04 6.03
CA GLN A 90 -2.49 12.29 7.44
C GLN A 90 -3.62 13.12 8.09
N VAL A 91 -4.18 14.06 7.37
CA VAL A 91 -5.12 15.04 7.89
C VAL A 91 -6.57 14.53 7.92
N ARG A 92 -7.02 13.77 6.91
CA ARG A 92 -8.42 13.32 6.81
C ARG A 92 -8.95 12.62 8.05
N PRO A 93 -8.24 11.67 8.70
CA PRO A 93 -8.74 11.03 9.91
C PRO A 93 -9.01 12.02 11.05
N LEU A 94 -8.25 13.12 11.10
CA LEU A 94 -8.34 14.14 12.13
C LEU A 94 -9.53 15.10 11.91
N LEU A 95 -10.14 15.10 10.74
CA LEU A 95 -11.31 15.91 10.43
C LEU A 95 -12.60 15.33 11.01
N VAL A 96 -12.60 14.06 11.39
CA VAL A 96 -13.79 13.33 11.87
C VAL A 96 -13.79 13.33 13.38
N ASN A 97 -14.83 13.92 13.97
CA ASN A 97 -15.07 13.91 15.40
C ASN A 97 -16.27 12.99 15.75
N ASP A 98 -16.56 12.84 17.04
CA ASP A 98 -17.64 11.98 17.52
C ASP A 98 -19.01 12.40 16.98
N ALA A 99 -19.27 13.70 16.82
CA ALA A 99 -20.53 14.18 16.25
C ALA A 99 -20.70 13.77 14.77
N ASP A 100 -19.62 13.71 14.00
CA ASP A 100 -19.65 13.24 12.60
C ASP A 100 -19.97 11.73 12.56
N ILE A 101 -19.46 10.95 13.51
CA ILE A 101 -19.74 9.52 13.66
C ILE A 101 -21.20 9.28 14.04
N GLU A 102 -21.73 10.06 14.98
CA GLU A 102 -23.14 9.99 15.39
C GLU A 102 -24.07 10.38 14.24
N GLU A 103 -23.77 11.43 13.48
CA GLU A 103 -24.54 11.80 12.28
C GLU A 103 -24.61 10.64 11.29
N GLU A 104 -23.48 9.98 11.04
CA GLU A 104 -23.41 8.83 10.14
C GLU A 104 -24.18 7.62 10.72
N ALA A 105 -24.11 7.39 12.03
CA ALA A 105 -24.84 6.32 12.70
C ALA A 105 -26.36 6.52 12.54
N HIS A 106 -26.85 7.73 12.79
CA HIS A 106 -28.26 8.08 12.53
C HIS A 106 -28.64 7.92 11.06
N ARG A 107 -27.76 8.30 10.14
CA ARG A 107 -27.99 8.14 8.70
C ARG A 107 -28.15 6.67 8.31
N ILE A 108 -27.29 5.78 8.82
CA ILE A 108 -27.36 4.33 8.59
C ILE A 108 -28.67 3.76 9.13
N TYR A 109 -29.03 4.11 10.36
CA TYR A 109 -30.28 3.68 10.97
C TYR A 109 -31.49 4.13 10.15
N ASN A 110 -31.58 5.43 9.80
CA ASN A 110 -32.68 5.97 9.01
C ASN A 110 -32.79 5.31 7.63
N GLN A 111 -31.67 5.01 6.99
CA GLN A 111 -31.69 4.26 5.73
C GLN A 111 -32.23 2.85 5.91
N THR A 112 -31.87 2.17 7.01
CA THR A 112 -32.41 0.83 7.33
C THR A 112 -33.91 0.89 7.57
N VAL A 113 -34.40 1.90 8.32
CA VAL A 113 -35.84 2.14 8.53
C VAL A 113 -36.55 2.33 7.18
N GLN A 114 -35.99 3.15 6.29
CA GLN A 114 -36.57 3.38 4.97
C GLN A 114 -36.62 2.11 4.10
N GLN A 115 -35.56 1.27 4.16
CA GLN A 115 -35.50 0.00 3.43
C GLN A 115 -36.53 -1.01 3.93
N ILE A 116 -36.72 -1.08 5.25
CA ILE A 116 -37.73 -1.94 5.86
C ILE A 116 -39.12 -1.47 5.46
N GLY A 117 -39.32 -0.16 5.43
CA GLY A 117 -40.60 0.46 5.04
C GLY A 117 -41.72 0.30 6.06
N PRO A 118 -42.95 0.73 5.69
CA PRO A 118 -44.07 0.77 6.62
C PRO A 118 -44.62 -0.62 7.00
N ASP A 119 -44.32 -1.66 6.18
CA ASP A 119 -44.78 -3.03 6.43
C ASP A 119 -43.97 -3.73 7.55
N GLY A 120 -42.82 -3.18 7.90
CA GLY A 120 -41.93 -3.71 8.92
C GLY A 120 -41.29 -5.05 8.57
N LEU A 121 -40.85 -5.73 9.60
CA LEU A 121 -40.28 -7.09 9.52
C LEU A 121 -41.36 -8.11 9.83
N ILE A 122 -41.40 -9.22 9.10
CA ILE A 122 -42.30 -10.33 9.37
C ILE A 122 -41.49 -11.60 9.73
N GLN A 123 -42.06 -12.35 10.66
CA GLN A 123 -41.62 -13.70 10.96
C GLN A 123 -42.72 -14.65 10.54
N THR A 124 -42.35 -15.66 9.74
CA THR A 124 -43.28 -16.69 9.25
C THR A 124 -42.80 -18.08 9.61
N ALA A 125 -43.71 -19.03 9.62
CA ALA A 125 -43.39 -20.42 9.49
C ALA A 125 -43.96 -20.93 8.17
N HIS A 126 -43.32 -21.92 7.55
CA HIS A 126 -43.85 -22.51 6.33
C HIS A 126 -43.73 -24.02 6.24
N ILE A 127 -44.64 -24.62 5.48
CA ILE A 127 -44.57 -26.01 5.02
C ILE A 127 -44.29 -25.97 3.53
N LEU A 128 -43.17 -26.56 3.10
CA LEU A 128 -42.78 -26.65 1.70
C LEU A 128 -42.96 -28.11 1.23
N LEU A 129 -43.67 -28.27 0.15
CA LEU A 129 -43.55 -29.47 -0.70
C LEU A 129 -42.78 -29.10 -1.97
N ARG A 130 -41.57 -29.61 -2.07
CA ARG A 130 -40.69 -29.32 -3.21
C ARG A 130 -41.24 -29.83 -4.51
N LEU A 131 -41.14 -29.05 -5.55
CA LEU A 131 -41.49 -29.41 -6.91
C LEU A 131 -40.36 -28.92 -7.83
N ASN A 132 -39.85 -29.88 -8.64
CA ASN A 132 -38.88 -29.54 -9.64
C ASN A 132 -39.56 -28.71 -10.74
N GLN A 133 -38.86 -27.71 -11.28
CA GLN A 133 -39.37 -26.91 -12.41
C GLN A 133 -39.66 -27.73 -13.67
N GLN A 134 -39.05 -28.91 -13.79
CA GLN A 134 -39.29 -29.87 -14.87
C GLN A 134 -40.20 -31.06 -14.42
N ALA A 135 -40.93 -30.88 -13.31
CA ALA A 135 -41.82 -31.93 -12.79
C ALA A 135 -42.93 -32.23 -13.81
N THR A 136 -43.19 -33.53 -13.98
CA THR A 136 -44.27 -34.03 -14.83
C THR A 136 -45.64 -33.63 -14.28
N GLU A 137 -46.68 -33.60 -15.12
CA GLU A 137 -48.07 -33.30 -14.68
C GLU A 137 -48.51 -34.26 -13.53
N ALA A 138 -48.13 -35.53 -13.58
CA ALA A 138 -48.42 -36.51 -12.53
C ALA A 138 -47.78 -36.13 -11.20
N GLU A 139 -46.51 -35.71 -11.21
CA GLU A 139 -45.80 -35.23 -10.01
C GLU A 139 -46.41 -33.96 -9.46
N GLN A 140 -46.75 -33.00 -10.32
CA GLN A 140 -47.43 -31.78 -9.94
C GLN A 140 -48.78 -32.08 -9.28
N GLN A 141 -49.58 -32.96 -9.87
CA GLN A 141 -50.89 -33.36 -9.33
C GLN A 141 -50.74 -34.10 -8.00
N ALA A 142 -49.76 -35.00 -7.86
CA ALA A 142 -49.50 -35.69 -6.60
C ALA A 142 -49.07 -34.70 -5.48
N ALA A 143 -48.19 -33.76 -5.79
CA ALA A 143 -47.79 -32.69 -4.86
C ALA A 143 -48.96 -31.81 -4.43
N LYS A 144 -49.81 -31.47 -5.40
CA LYS A 144 -51.01 -30.66 -5.15
C LYS A 144 -52.00 -31.36 -4.23
N VAL A 145 -52.32 -32.64 -4.49
CA VAL A 145 -53.19 -33.44 -3.62
C VAL A 145 -52.63 -33.52 -2.20
N ARG A 146 -51.30 -33.65 -2.07
CA ARG A 146 -50.64 -33.76 -0.78
C ARG A 146 -50.68 -32.42 -0.02
N ILE A 147 -50.40 -31.27 -0.69
CA ILE A 147 -50.44 -29.95 -0.05
C ILE A 147 -51.89 -29.60 0.33
N ASP A 148 -52.89 -29.93 -0.53
CA ASP A 148 -54.32 -29.73 -0.23
C ASP A 148 -54.72 -30.51 1.03
N SER A 149 -54.25 -31.74 1.20
CA SER A 149 -54.50 -32.57 2.40
C SER A 149 -53.92 -31.89 3.67
N ILE A 150 -52.69 -31.39 3.58
CA ILE A 150 -52.05 -30.68 4.70
C ILE A 150 -52.84 -29.39 5.03
N TYR A 151 -53.20 -28.64 4.01
CA TYR A 151 -53.98 -27.43 4.17
C TYR A 151 -55.32 -27.67 4.86
N ASN A 152 -56.03 -28.74 4.44
CA ASN A 152 -57.31 -29.14 5.04
C ASN A 152 -57.16 -29.60 6.51
N ALA A 153 -56.03 -30.28 6.83
CA ALA A 153 -55.72 -30.63 8.23
C ALA A 153 -55.52 -29.40 9.11
N LEU A 154 -54.77 -28.42 8.60
CA LEU A 154 -54.56 -27.13 9.27
C LEU A 154 -55.89 -26.37 9.49
N LYS A 155 -56.73 -26.34 8.47
CA LYS A 155 -58.08 -25.74 8.59
C LYS A 155 -58.98 -26.41 9.62
N LYS A 156 -58.76 -27.70 9.93
CA LYS A 156 -59.44 -28.46 10.97
C LYS A 156 -58.78 -28.35 12.35
N GLY A 157 -57.74 -27.48 12.49
CA GLY A 157 -57.08 -27.22 13.76
C GLY A 157 -55.86 -28.06 14.09
N ALA A 158 -55.27 -28.75 13.11
CA ALA A 158 -54.01 -29.42 13.33
C ALA A 158 -52.89 -28.44 13.64
N ASP A 159 -51.93 -28.83 14.49
CA ASP A 159 -50.79 -27.98 14.85
C ASP A 159 -49.87 -27.78 13.64
N PHE A 160 -49.57 -26.49 13.32
CA PHE A 160 -48.76 -26.13 12.19
C PHE A 160 -47.32 -26.58 12.34
N SER A 161 -46.73 -26.43 13.52
CA SER A 161 -45.32 -26.75 13.79
C SER A 161 -45.09 -28.27 13.73
N GLU A 162 -46.05 -29.06 14.23
CA GLU A 162 -45.98 -30.52 14.10
C GLU A 162 -46.04 -30.97 12.64
N LEU A 163 -46.98 -30.42 11.86
CA LEU A 163 -47.13 -30.77 10.45
C LEU A 163 -45.88 -30.30 9.65
N ALA A 164 -45.35 -29.14 9.94
CA ALA A 164 -44.11 -28.64 9.32
C ALA A 164 -42.93 -29.58 9.63
N THR A 165 -42.76 -29.98 10.88
CA THR A 165 -41.68 -30.87 11.29
C THR A 165 -41.79 -32.27 10.62
N LYS A 166 -43.01 -32.77 10.45
CA LYS A 166 -43.26 -34.09 9.89
C LYS A 166 -43.27 -34.14 8.37
N LEU A 167 -43.74 -33.08 7.71
CA LEU A 167 -44.11 -33.11 6.30
C LEU A 167 -43.38 -32.05 5.41
N SER A 168 -42.84 -31.01 5.99
CA SER A 168 -42.10 -29.99 5.23
C SER A 168 -40.80 -30.56 4.67
N GLN A 169 -40.54 -30.23 3.41
CA GLN A 169 -39.32 -30.61 2.70
C GLN A 169 -38.30 -29.47 2.67
N ASP A 170 -38.50 -28.41 3.48
CA ASP A 170 -37.49 -27.39 3.66
C ASP A 170 -36.43 -27.85 4.69
N PRO A 171 -35.17 -28.09 4.26
CA PRO A 171 -34.13 -28.58 5.16
C PRO A 171 -33.70 -27.56 6.21
N GLY A 172 -33.94 -26.27 5.94
CA GLY A 172 -33.54 -25.14 6.81
C GLY A 172 -34.45 -24.91 7.99
N SER A 173 -35.77 -25.14 7.81
CA SER A 173 -36.77 -24.77 8.83
C SER A 173 -37.66 -25.93 9.32
N ALA A 174 -37.77 -27.03 8.58
CA ALA A 174 -38.70 -28.15 8.91
C ALA A 174 -38.52 -28.62 10.35
N LYS A 175 -37.28 -28.89 10.80
CA LYS A 175 -36.98 -29.38 12.16
C LYS A 175 -37.31 -28.38 13.27
N GLN A 176 -37.53 -27.10 12.91
CA GLN A 176 -37.89 -26.00 13.81
C GLN A 176 -39.37 -25.62 13.61
N GLY A 177 -40.24 -26.58 13.19
CA GLY A 177 -41.63 -26.29 12.94
C GLY A 177 -41.90 -25.36 11.77
N GLY A 178 -40.99 -25.30 10.81
CA GLY A 178 -41.07 -24.41 9.63
C GLY A 178 -40.71 -22.95 9.89
N LEU A 179 -40.23 -22.58 11.09
CA LEU A 179 -39.99 -21.22 11.52
C LEU A 179 -38.83 -20.61 10.75
N LEU A 180 -39.05 -19.40 10.19
CA LEU A 180 -38.05 -18.56 9.51
C LEU A 180 -37.65 -17.39 10.41
N PRO A 181 -36.48 -16.78 10.22
CA PRO A 181 -36.10 -15.56 10.91
C PRO A 181 -37.04 -14.38 10.51
N PHE A 182 -36.95 -13.28 11.23
CA PHE A 182 -37.54 -12.02 10.78
C PHE A 182 -36.88 -11.55 9.50
N VAL A 183 -37.67 -11.18 8.51
CA VAL A 183 -37.23 -10.70 7.21
C VAL A 183 -38.00 -9.45 6.79
N GLN A 184 -37.34 -8.62 5.98
CA GLN A 184 -37.96 -7.48 5.31
C GLN A 184 -38.40 -7.83 3.90
N ARG A 185 -39.17 -6.96 3.26
CA ARG A 185 -39.49 -7.07 1.83
C ARG A 185 -38.23 -7.15 0.98
N GLY A 186 -38.28 -7.93 -0.08
CA GLY A 186 -37.18 -8.18 -1.04
C GLY A 186 -36.23 -9.32 -0.63
N GLN A 187 -36.46 -9.98 0.53
CA GLN A 187 -35.62 -11.09 0.98
C GLN A 187 -36.18 -12.49 0.68
N LEU A 188 -37.43 -12.55 0.26
CA LEU A 188 -38.10 -13.81 -0.08
C LEU A 188 -38.50 -13.82 -1.58
N VAL A 189 -38.79 -15.00 -2.12
CA VAL A 189 -39.34 -15.07 -3.48
C VAL A 189 -40.71 -14.40 -3.53
N LYS A 190 -41.00 -13.74 -4.65
CA LYS A 190 -42.12 -12.82 -4.80
C LYS A 190 -43.45 -13.42 -4.35
N GLU A 191 -43.78 -14.61 -4.82
CA GLU A 191 -45.05 -15.30 -4.56
C GLU A 191 -45.22 -15.60 -3.07
N PHE A 192 -44.14 -16.04 -2.41
CA PHE A 192 -44.13 -16.29 -0.98
C PHE A 192 -44.26 -14.97 -0.21
N GLU A 193 -43.50 -13.95 -0.60
CA GLU A 193 -43.45 -12.65 0.08
C GLU A 193 -44.83 -11.96 0.03
N GLU A 194 -45.46 -11.92 -1.14
CA GLU A 194 -46.78 -11.31 -1.31
C GLU A 194 -47.81 -12.01 -0.43
N ALA A 195 -47.82 -13.34 -0.40
CA ALA A 195 -48.73 -14.11 0.42
C ALA A 195 -48.47 -13.93 1.93
N ALA A 196 -47.20 -13.89 2.32
CA ALA A 196 -46.80 -13.70 3.72
C ALA A 196 -47.21 -12.32 4.26
N TYR A 197 -46.96 -11.25 3.48
CA TYR A 197 -47.32 -9.88 3.87
C TYR A 197 -48.81 -9.62 3.83
N ALA A 198 -49.61 -10.40 3.08
CA ALA A 198 -51.05 -10.31 3.03
C ALA A 198 -51.75 -10.82 4.32
N LEU A 199 -51.08 -11.69 5.12
CA LEU A 199 -51.56 -12.18 6.40
C LEU A 199 -51.59 -11.04 7.41
N LYS A 200 -52.62 -10.98 8.24
CA LYS A 200 -52.84 -9.85 9.16
C LYS A 200 -52.49 -10.18 10.61
N ASP A 201 -52.97 -11.29 11.13
CA ASP A 201 -52.87 -11.65 12.53
C ASP A 201 -51.89 -12.82 12.74
N SER A 202 -51.18 -12.81 13.87
CA SER A 202 -50.33 -13.96 14.23
C SER A 202 -51.17 -15.23 14.35
N GLY A 203 -50.74 -16.28 13.66
CA GLY A 203 -51.45 -17.52 13.51
C GLY A 203 -52.23 -17.67 12.19
N ASP A 204 -52.48 -16.58 11.47
CA ASP A 204 -53.08 -16.63 10.14
C ASP A 204 -52.30 -17.54 9.18
N ILE A 205 -53.03 -18.26 8.35
CA ILE A 205 -52.44 -19.21 7.37
C ILE A 205 -52.79 -18.74 5.96
N SER A 206 -51.83 -18.70 5.09
CA SER A 206 -52.02 -18.35 3.68
C SER A 206 -52.81 -19.40 2.94
N PRO A 207 -53.48 -19.08 1.83
CA PRO A 207 -53.78 -20.08 0.81
C PRO A 207 -52.52 -20.83 0.38
N ILE A 208 -52.69 -21.94 -0.36
CA ILE A 208 -51.55 -22.63 -0.95
C ILE A 208 -50.90 -21.71 -1.98
N VAL A 209 -49.60 -21.50 -1.83
CA VAL A 209 -48.76 -20.65 -2.67
C VAL A 209 -47.84 -21.50 -3.50
N GLN A 210 -47.81 -21.24 -4.79
CA GLN A 210 -46.85 -21.87 -5.70
C GLN A 210 -45.68 -20.91 -5.95
N SER A 211 -44.46 -21.40 -5.80
CA SER A 211 -43.22 -20.68 -6.10
C SER A 211 -42.31 -21.52 -6.98
N PRO A 212 -41.18 -21.01 -7.46
CA PRO A 212 -40.19 -21.82 -8.17
C PRO A 212 -39.65 -23.03 -7.38
N TYR A 213 -39.82 -23.05 -6.07
CA TYR A 213 -39.37 -24.15 -5.19
C TYR A 213 -40.43 -25.23 -4.93
N GLY A 214 -41.70 -24.96 -5.29
CA GLY A 214 -42.81 -25.88 -5.04
C GLY A 214 -44.02 -25.20 -4.39
N TYR A 215 -44.83 -26.00 -3.67
CA TYR A 215 -46.01 -25.50 -2.97
C TYR A 215 -45.71 -25.19 -1.52
N HIS A 216 -46.18 -24.02 -1.06
CA HIS A 216 -46.03 -23.57 0.33
C HIS A 216 -47.41 -23.36 0.99
N ILE A 217 -47.44 -23.58 2.28
CA ILE A 217 -48.42 -23.04 3.20
C ILE A 217 -47.64 -22.20 4.20
N ILE A 218 -48.04 -20.94 4.38
CA ILE A 218 -47.32 -19.96 5.18
C ILE A 218 -48.18 -19.58 6.38
N GLN A 219 -47.59 -19.53 7.56
CA GLN A 219 -48.23 -19.00 8.75
C GLN A 219 -47.50 -17.77 9.28
N LEU A 220 -48.21 -16.71 9.55
CA LEU A 220 -47.63 -15.55 10.20
C LEU A 220 -47.35 -15.85 11.68
N ARG A 221 -46.13 -15.61 12.13
CA ARG A 221 -45.70 -15.81 13.53
C ARG A 221 -45.58 -14.48 14.28
N GLY A 222 -45.22 -13.43 13.57
CA GLY A 222 -45.13 -12.11 14.18
C GLY A 222 -44.77 -11.01 13.17
N ARG A 223 -45.03 -9.79 13.59
CA ARG A 223 -44.60 -8.56 12.91
C ARG A 223 -43.95 -7.67 13.91
N LYS A 224 -42.95 -6.92 13.49
CA LYS A 224 -42.36 -5.84 14.29
C LYS A 224 -41.75 -4.78 13.38
N MET A 225 -41.68 -3.58 13.92
CA MET A 225 -40.83 -2.53 13.33
C MET A 225 -39.39 -2.73 13.79
N LEU A 226 -38.45 -2.04 13.16
CA LEU A 226 -37.09 -1.96 13.67
C LEU A 226 -37.14 -1.35 15.08
N GLU A 227 -36.36 -1.91 15.98
CA GLU A 227 -36.20 -1.35 17.33
C GLU A 227 -35.64 0.07 17.25
N PRO A 228 -35.84 0.93 18.26
CA PRO A 228 -35.31 2.29 18.29
C PRO A 228 -33.79 2.35 18.09
N PHE A 229 -33.30 3.51 17.66
CA PHE A 229 -31.90 3.76 17.36
C PHE A 229 -30.97 3.31 18.48
N GLU A 230 -31.33 3.61 19.71
CA GLU A 230 -30.52 3.31 20.91
C GLU A 230 -30.23 1.81 21.06
N PHE A 231 -31.14 0.96 20.58
CA PHE A 231 -30.94 -0.50 20.63
C PHE A 231 -29.89 -0.95 19.63
N HIS A 232 -29.72 -0.25 18.52
CA HIS A 232 -28.81 -0.59 17.44
C HIS A 232 -27.50 0.21 17.46
N HIS A 233 -27.43 1.26 18.28
CA HIS A 233 -26.36 2.25 18.32
C HIS A 233 -24.96 1.61 18.37
N ASP A 234 -24.66 0.79 19.37
CA ASP A 234 -23.36 0.15 19.53
C ASP A 234 -23.01 -0.79 18.37
N ASN A 235 -24.01 -1.44 17.76
CA ASN A 235 -23.81 -2.29 16.59
C ASN A 235 -23.46 -1.48 15.36
N ILE A 236 -24.10 -0.33 15.20
CA ILE A 236 -23.85 0.59 14.08
C ILE A 236 -22.46 1.23 14.24
N LEU A 237 -22.09 1.66 15.45
CA LEU A 237 -20.73 2.17 15.70
C LEU A 237 -19.66 1.12 15.35
N ARG A 238 -19.85 -0.12 15.81
CA ARG A 238 -18.93 -1.23 15.43
C ARG A 238 -18.90 -1.47 13.93
N PHE A 239 -20.03 -1.36 13.26
CA PHE A 239 -20.09 -1.48 11.79
C PHE A 239 -19.30 -0.36 11.09
N ILE A 240 -19.43 0.88 11.55
CA ILE A 240 -18.68 2.06 11.05
C ILE A 240 -17.17 1.80 11.17
N GLU A 241 -16.69 1.34 12.33
CA GLU A 241 -15.29 1.05 12.58
C GLU A 241 -14.77 -0.14 11.75
N GLN A 242 -15.51 -1.26 11.76
CA GLN A 242 -15.11 -2.47 10.99
C GLN A 242 -15.04 -2.24 9.48
N ARG A 243 -15.84 -1.30 8.97
CA ARG A 243 -15.87 -0.93 7.55
C ARG A 243 -14.93 0.23 7.23
N ASN A 244 -14.12 0.69 8.19
CA ASN A 244 -13.21 1.84 8.02
C ASN A 244 -13.90 3.06 7.38
N MET A 245 -15.13 3.38 7.86
CA MET A 245 -15.96 4.40 7.23
C MET A 245 -15.49 5.83 7.54
N ARG A 246 -14.54 6.02 8.47
CA ARG A 246 -14.01 7.35 8.85
C ARG A 246 -13.48 8.13 7.64
N ASP A 247 -12.74 7.49 6.74
CA ASP A 247 -12.22 8.18 5.54
C ASP A 247 -13.35 8.66 4.62
N ARG A 248 -14.41 7.86 4.46
CA ARG A 248 -15.61 8.27 3.71
C ARG A 248 -16.35 9.43 4.38
N ILE A 249 -16.47 9.41 5.72
CA ILE A 249 -17.10 10.49 6.49
C ILE A 249 -16.28 11.78 6.31
N ALA A 250 -14.94 11.70 6.42
CA ALA A 250 -14.04 12.81 6.19
C ALA A 250 -14.22 13.38 4.77
N GLN A 251 -14.25 12.50 3.75
CA GLN A 251 -14.46 12.93 2.37
C GLN A 251 -15.78 13.67 2.19
N GLN A 252 -16.90 13.14 2.72
CA GLN A 252 -18.21 13.80 2.67
C GLN A 252 -18.21 15.15 3.38
N LYS A 253 -17.47 15.25 4.50
CA LYS A 253 -17.31 16.51 5.23
C LYS A 253 -16.56 17.56 4.41
N VAL A 254 -15.48 17.16 3.74
CA VAL A 254 -14.74 18.03 2.82
C VAL A 254 -15.63 18.46 1.64
N ASP A 255 -16.37 17.53 1.03
CA ASP A 255 -17.28 17.83 -0.08
C ASP A 255 -18.38 18.83 0.34
N ARG A 256 -18.91 18.70 1.57
CA ARG A 256 -19.85 19.70 2.16
C ARG A 256 -19.18 21.07 2.32
N MET A 257 -17.91 21.12 2.75
CA MET A 257 -17.17 22.40 2.88
C MET A 257 -16.92 23.05 1.51
N VAL A 258 -16.59 22.25 0.48
CA VAL A 258 -16.46 22.74 -0.91
C VAL A 258 -17.80 23.34 -1.38
N ALA A 259 -18.91 22.60 -1.20
CA ALA A 259 -20.24 23.07 -1.60
C ALA A 259 -20.64 24.36 -0.86
N ALA A 260 -20.37 24.43 0.45
CA ALA A 260 -20.65 25.61 1.29
C ALA A 260 -19.82 26.84 0.89
N SER A 261 -18.69 26.65 0.23
CA SER A 261 -17.86 27.76 -0.30
C SER A 261 -18.47 28.46 -1.52
N ASN A 262 -19.56 27.93 -2.09
CA ASN A 262 -20.20 28.44 -3.30
C ASN A 262 -19.21 28.62 -4.49
N GLY A 263 -18.26 27.71 -4.63
CA GLY A 263 -17.25 27.72 -5.68
C GLY A 263 -16.04 28.62 -5.40
N ALA A 264 -15.94 29.23 -4.21
CA ALA A 264 -14.81 30.06 -3.83
C ALA A 264 -13.55 29.25 -3.49
N LYS A 265 -13.70 28.00 -3.08
CA LYS A 265 -12.58 27.11 -2.69
C LYS A 265 -12.68 25.76 -3.38
N THR A 266 -11.53 25.27 -3.83
CA THR A 266 -11.40 23.89 -4.31
C THR A 266 -11.16 22.95 -3.12
N LYS A 267 -11.22 21.64 -3.37
CA LYS A 267 -10.90 20.62 -2.39
C LYS A 267 -9.47 20.76 -1.86
N GLU A 268 -8.52 21.02 -2.76
CA GLU A 268 -7.10 21.19 -2.44
C GLU A 268 -6.90 22.35 -1.46
N VAL A 269 -7.54 23.51 -1.71
CA VAL A 269 -7.46 24.68 -0.83
C VAL A 269 -8.04 24.37 0.55
N ILE A 270 -9.20 23.69 0.61
CA ILE A 270 -9.80 23.33 1.91
C ILE A 270 -8.91 22.36 2.67
N MET A 271 -8.35 21.35 1.99
CA MET A 271 -7.46 20.38 2.64
C MET A 271 -6.15 21.02 3.11
N GLU A 272 -5.62 22.01 2.38
CA GLU A 272 -4.45 22.77 2.79
C GLU A 272 -4.73 23.61 4.04
N GLU A 273 -5.85 24.34 4.08
CA GLU A 273 -6.29 25.09 5.26
C GLU A 273 -6.48 24.18 6.48
N LYS A 274 -7.12 23.02 6.29
CA LYS A 274 -7.31 22.05 7.36
C LYS A 274 -6.01 21.42 7.84
N ALA A 275 -5.08 21.14 6.94
CA ALA A 275 -3.75 20.67 7.31
C ALA A 275 -3.02 21.69 8.17
N GLN A 276 -3.09 22.96 7.82
CA GLN A 276 -2.50 24.05 8.62
C GLN A 276 -3.17 24.15 10.00
N GLU A 277 -4.51 24.13 10.07
CA GLU A 277 -5.25 24.15 11.34
C GLU A 277 -4.89 22.98 12.27
N CYS A 278 -4.69 21.78 11.72
CA CYS A 278 -4.27 20.61 12.47
C CYS A 278 -2.80 20.70 12.92
N ALA A 279 -1.93 21.13 12.03
CA ALA A 279 -0.49 21.31 12.30
C ALA A 279 -0.20 22.41 13.34
N ASP A 280 -1.05 23.43 13.44
CA ASP A 280 -0.93 24.48 14.45
C ASP A 280 -1.28 23.99 15.86
N LYS A 281 -2.02 22.87 15.95
CA LYS A 281 -2.43 22.23 17.23
C LYS A 281 -1.56 21.06 17.61
N ASP A 282 -0.87 20.47 16.64
CA ASP A 282 -0.07 19.25 16.79
C ASP A 282 1.30 19.45 16.15
N SER A 283 2.33 19.61 16.98
CA SER A 283 3.72 19.82 16.55
C SER A 283 4.31 18.62 15.85
N ASP A 284 3.89 17.40 16.21
CA ASP A 284 4.39 16.18 15.59
C ASP A 284 3.83 16.03 14.18
N LEU A 285 2.54 16.31 13.99
CA LEU A 285 1.93 16.36 12.67
C LEU A 285 2.58 17.44 11.79
N LYS A 286 2.82 18.62 12.34
CA LYS A 286 3.52 19.72 11.64
C LYS A 286 4.87 19.28 11.13
N ASN A 287 5.66 18.63 12.00
CA ASN A 287 7.00 18.17 11.65
C ASN A 287 6.96 17.00 10.67
N LEU A 288 5.99 16.09 10.82
CA LEU A 288 5.78 14.97 9.89
C LEU A 288 5.48 15.46 8.47
N ILE A 289 4.55 16.40 8.33
CA ILE A 289 4.18 16.97 7.01
C ILE A 289 5.38 17.70 6.39
N ARG A 290 6.12 18.49 7.19
CA ARG A 290 7.33 19.20 6.74
C ARG A 290 8.42 18.23 6.31
N GLU A 291 8.70 17.20 7.12
CA GLU A 291 9.72 16.21 6.79
C GLU A 291 9.41 15.51 5.46
N TYR A 292 8.15 15.20 5.21
CA TYR A 292 7.75 14.60 3.94
C TYR A 292 7.93 15.55 2.76
N HIS A 293 7.48 16.80 2.90
CA HIS A 293 7.70 17.86 1.90
C HIS A 293 9.18 18.02 1.56
N ASP A 294 10.00 18.21 2.57
CA ASP A 294 11.45 18.41 2.41
C ASP A 294 12.14 17.13 1.89
N GLY A 295 11.63 15.96 2.28
CA GLY A 295 12.10 14.64 1.81
C GLY A 295 11.86 14.42 0.32
N LEU A 296 10.70 14.81 -0.20
CA LEU A 296 10.41 14.79 -1.63
C LEU A 296 11.34 15.71 -2.42
N LEU A 297 11.56 16.93 -1.92
CA LEU A 297 12.50 17.88 -2.51
C LEU A 297 13.93 17.34 -2.53
N LEU A 298 14.36 16.77 -1.41
CA LEU A 298 15.67 16.14 -1.28
C LEU A 298 15.85 14.99 -2.27
N TYR A 299 14.85 14.12 -2.39
CA TYR A 299 14.86 13.00 -3.31
C TYR A 299 15.01 13.48 -4.75
N GLU A 300 14.15 14.40 -5.18
CA GLU A 300 14.10 14.89 -6.56
C GLU A 300 15.42 15.58 -6.96
N ILE A 301 15.92 16.49 -6.13
CA ILE A 301 17.17 17.21 -6.44
C ILE A 301 18.40 16.29 -6.41
N SER A 302 18.42 15.31 -5.47
CA SER A 302 19.52 14.35 -5.40
C SER A 302 19.50 13.39 -6.58
N ASN A 303 18.31 12.97 -7.02
CA ASN A 303 18.14 12.15 -8.20
C ASN A 303 18.70 12.84 -9.45
N GLN A 304 18.31 14.10 -9.67
CA GLN A 304 18.74 14.88 -10.84
C GLN A 304 20.24 15.15 -10.86
N LEU A 305 20.80 15.57 -9.73
CA LEU A 305 22.19 16.07 -9.68
C LEU A 305 23.22 15.01 -9.37
N VAL A 306 22.83 13.91 -8.71
CA VAL A 306 23.77 12.91 -8.21
C VAL A 306 23.46 11.52 -8.77
N TRP A 307 22.29 10.96 -8.51
CA TRP A 307 22.04 9.53 -8.76
C TRP A 307 21.89 9.22 -10.25
N ASP A 308 21.05 9.95 -10.96
CA ASP A 308 20.85 9.83 -12.40
C ASP A 308 22.14 10.15 -13.17
N LYS A 309 22.85 11.18 -12.72
CA LYS A 309 24.14 11.54 -13.29
C LYS A 309 25.17 10.42 -13.08
N ALA A 310 25.31 9.91 -11.86
CA ALA A 310 26.22 8.80 -11.57
C ALA A 310 25.88 7.53 -12.37
N ALA A 311 24.57 7.27 -12.59
CA ALA A 311 24.15 6.09 -13.33
C ALA A 311 24.34 6.19 -14.85
N LYS A 312 24.24 7.39 -15.44
CA LYS A 312 24.15 7.63 -16.90
C LYS A 312 25.37 8.32 -17.51
N ASP A 313 26.24 8.94 -16.72
CA ASP A 313 27.42 9.67 -17.19
C ASP A 313 28.59 8.73 -17.53
N GLU A 314 28.49 8.05 -18.66
CA GLU A 314 29.51 7.11 -19.15
C GLU A 314 30.92 7.74 -19.24
N ALA A 315 31.01 9.01 -19.66
CA ALA A 315 32.27 9.72 -19.77
C ALA A 315 32.87 10.05 -18.40
N GLY A 316 32.02 10.51 -17.48
CA GLY A 316 32.39 10.75 -16.08
C GLY A 316 32.84 9.48 -15.38
N LEU A 317 32.11 8.38 -15.53
CA LEU A 317 32.46 7.07 -14.97
C LEU A 317 33.84 6.58 -15.49
N ALA A 318 34.05 6.67 -16.79
CA ALA A 318 35.35 6.25 -17.40
C ALA A 318 36.52 7.13 -16.88
N SER A 319 36.29 8.45 -16.79
CA SER A 319 37.30 9.40 -16.27
C SER A 319 37.56 9.15 -14.77
N PHE A 320 36.52 8.97 -13.98
CA PHE A 320 36.61 8.68 -12.55
C PHE A 320 37.37 7.35 -12.30
N PHE A 321 37.00 6.32 -13.01
CA PHE A 321 37.71 5.04 -12.96
C PHE A 321 39.21 5.18 -13.29
N LYS A 322 39.52 5.89 -14.37
CA LYS A 322 40.92 6.10 -14.79
C LYS A 322 41.74 6.77 -13.70
N LYS A 323 41.20 7.79 -13.04
CA LYS A 323 41.86 8.51 -11.92
C LYS A 323 42.02 7.63 -10.68
N ASN A 324 41.07 6.75 -10.42
CA ASN A 324 41.00 5.94 -9.20
C ASN A 324 41.31 4.45 -9.45
N LYS A 325 41.89 4.12 -10.57
CA LYS A 325 42.11 2.72 -11.03
C LYS A 325 42.76 1.82 -9.99
N LYS A 326 43.68 2.35 -9.19
CA LYS A 326 44.39 1.60 -8.13
C LYS A 326 43.42 1.12 -7.03
N LYS A 327 42.36 1.84 -6.76
CA LYS A 327 41.31 1.45 -5.77
C LYS A 327 40.60 0.14 -6.16
N TYR A 328 40.52 -0.13 -7.46
CA TYR A 328 39.81 -1.29 -8.01
C TYR A 328 40.73 -2.48 -8.33
N ALA A 329 41.99 -2.44 -7.90
CA ALA A 329 42.90 -3.55 -8.06
C ALA A 329 42.41 -4.81 -7.35
N TRP A 330 42.67 -5.97 -7.95
CA TRP A 330 42.29 -7.25 -7.35
C TRP A 330 43.51 -7.92 -6.70
N SER A 331 43.27 -8.64 -5.63
CA SER A 331 44.29 -9.46 -4.95
C SER A 331 44.70 -10.68 -5.78
N GLU A 332 43.80 -11.18 -6.64
CA GLU A 332 43.99 -12.37 -7.46
C GLU A 332 43.56 -12.10 -8.91
N PRO A 333 44.14 -12.81 -9.89
CA PRO A 333 43.73 -12.75 -11.30
C PRO A 333 42.27 -13.18 -11.47
N ARG A 334 41.59 -12.58 -12.45
CA ARG A 334 40.22 -12.96 -12.83
C ARG A 334 40.16 -13.23 -14.34
N PHE A 335 39.33 -14.17 -14.73
CA PHE A 335 39.04 -14.47 -16.13
C PHE A 335 37.84 -13.64 -16.60
N LYS A 336 38.05 -12.74 -17.55
CA LYS A 336 37.00 -11.98 -18.24
C LYS A 336 36.64 -12.69 -19.52
N GLY A 337 35.49 -13.32 -19.58
CA GLY A 337 35.11 -14.13 -20.72
C GLY A 337 33.74 -14.81 -20.54
N MET A 338 33.64 -15.96 -21.15
CA MET A 338 32.47 -16.82 -21.04
C MET A 338 32.88 -18.29 -20.91
N ALA A 339 32.12 -19.03 -20.11
CA ALA A 339 32.01 -20.49 -20.17
C ALA A 339 30.79 -20.83 -21.02
N TYR A 340 30.92 -21.81 -21.94
CA TYR A 340 29.80 -22.18 -22.78
C TYR A 340 29.78 -23.66 -23.12
N HIS A 341 28.55 -24.12 -23.34
CA HIS A 341 28.23 -25.52 -23.65
C HIS A 341 27.44 -25.56 -24.94
N VAL A 342 27.84 -26.47 -25.88
CA VAL A 342 27.22 -26.55 -27.20
C VAL A 342 26.75 -27.98 -27.50
N LYS A 343 25.73 -28.10 -28.38
CA LYS A 343 25.15 -29.40 -28.76
C LYS A 343 26.02 -30.13 -29.79
N VAL A 344 26.72 -29.40 -30.68
CA VAL A 344 27.51 -29.93 -31.75
C VAL A 344 28.92 -29.31 -31.73
N GLN A 345 29.94 -30.09 -32.08
CA GLN A 345 31.35 -29.72 -31.99
C GLN A 345 31.69 -28.46 -32.81
N GLU A 346 31.07 -28.29 -33.96
CA GLU A 346 31.29 -27.17 -34.86
C GLU A 346 30.92 -25.82 -34.23
N ASP A 347 29.95 -25.82 -33.34
CA ASP A 347 29.53 -24.63 -32.63
C ASP A 347 30.57 -24.09 -31.65
N VAL A 348 31.52 -24.90 -31.19
CA VAL A 348 32.63 -24.43 -30.32
C VAL A 348 33.45 -23.32 -31.01
N ALA A 349 33.85 -23.51 -32.25
CA ALA A 349 34.54 -22.47 -32.99
C ALA A 349 33.64 -21.33 -33.44
N ALA A 350 32.42 -21.65 -33.86
CA ALA A 350 31.45 -20.67 -34.34
C ALA A 350 31.05 -19.65 -33.25
N VAL A 351 30.85 -20.09 -32.00
CA VAL A 351 30.55 -19.24 -30.83
C VAL A 351 31.70 -18.25 -30.58
N ARG A 352 32.95 -18.72 -30.58
CA ARG A 352 34.11 -17.85 -30.43
C ARG A 352 34.20 -16.82 -31.57
N ASP A 353 34.00 -17.26 -32.81
CA ASP A 353 34.13 -16.43 -34.00
C ASP A 353 33.03 -15.36 -34.08
N CYS A 354 31.84 -15.64 -33.55
CA CYS A 354 30.75 -14.70 -33.42
C CYS A 354 31.11 -13.48 -32.54
N VAL A 355 31.90 -13.67 -31.48
CA VAL A 355 32.18 -12.60 -30.50
C VAL A 355 33.58 -12.01 -30.57
N LYS A 356 34.57 -12.65 -31.24
CA LYS A 356 35.97 -12.25 -31.19
C LYS A 356 36.28 -10.82 -31.64
N LYS A 357 35.40 -10.19 -32.45
CA LYS A 357 35.55 -8.81 -32.93
C LYS A 357 34.61 -7.83 -32.20
N LEU A 358 33.79 -8.31 -31.28
CA LEU A 358 32.83 -7.49 -30.58
C LEU A 358 33.35 -7.04 -29.22
N LYS A 359 32.84 -5.89 -28.74
CA LYS A 359 33.04 -5.49 -27.36
C LYS A 359 32.33 -6.49 -26.44
N PHE A 360 32.89 -6.70 -25.24
CA PHE A 360 32.40 -7.68 -24.29
C PHE A 360 30.91 -7.50 -23.91
N ASP A 361 30.41 -6.28 -23.82
CA ASP A 361 28.99 -5.97 -23.54
C ASP A 361 28.04 -6.50 -24.63
N LYS A 362 28.49 -6.59 -25.88
CA LYS A 362 27.68 -7.03 -27.03
C LYS A 362 27.65 -8.56 -27.24
N TRP A 363 28.46 -9.31 -26.50
CA TRP A 363 28.55 -10.76 -26.68
C TRP A 363 27.24 -11.49 -26.45
N ALA A 364 26.55 -11.20 -25.34
CA ALA A 364 25.30 -11.90 -24.98
C ALA A 364 24.22 -11.75 -26.06
N GLU A 365 24.06 -10.54 -26.58
CA GLU A 365 23.05 -10.24 -27.61
C GLU A 365 23.40 -10.93 -28.94
N ALA A 366 24.65 -10.86 -29.35
CA ALA A 366 25.13 -11.50 -30.58
C ALA A 366 24.95 -13.03 -30.53
N LEU A 367 25.34 -13.64 -29.41
CA LEU A 367 25.21 -15.09 -29.23
C LEU A 367 23.73 -15.52 -29.20
N ARG A 368 22.88 -14.78 -28.52
CA ARG A 368 21.43 -15.06 -28.47
C ARG A 368 20.83 -15.00 -29.88
N LYS A 369 21.14 -13.97 -30.65
CA LYS A 369 20.61 -13.80 -32.01
C LYS A 369 21.11 -14.85 -33.00
N THR A 370 22.37 -15.33 -32.84
CA THR A 370 22.97 -16.23 -33.78
C THR A 370 22.68 -17.71 -33.50
N PHE A 371 22.63 -18.10 -32.23
CA PHE A 371 22.58 -19.52 -31.85
C PHE A 371 21.28 -19.93 -31.15
N ASN A 372 20.55 -18.98 -30.56
CA ASN A 372 19.35 -19.28 -29.79
C ASN A 372 18.15 -18.50 -30.34
N SER A 373 17.02 -19.19 -30.47
CA SER A 373 15.71 -18.59 -30.77
C SER A 373 14.71 -19.01 -29.70
N ASP A 374 13.50 -18.50 -29.80
CA ASP A 374 12.43 -18.80 -28.80
C ASP A 374 12.11 -20.31 -28.71
N SER A 375 12.37 -21.05 -29.78
CA SER A 375 12.09 -22.50 -29.85
C SER A 375 13.35 -23.39 -29.90
N ILE A 376 14.55 -22.84 -30.12
CA ILE A 376 15.78 -23.61 -30.30
C ILE A 376 16.89 -23.01 -29.44
N LEU A 377 17.38 -23.79 -28.48
CA LEU A 377 18.57 -23.47 -27.69
C LEU A 377 19.75 -24.34 -28.16
N ARG A 378 20.65 -23.80 -29.00
CA ARG A 378 21.82 -24.48 -29.48
C ARG A 378 22.99 -24.43 -28.52
N ILE A 379 23.06 -23.34 -27.74
CA ILE A 379 24.18 -23.10 -26.81
C ILE A 379 23.67 -22.63 -25.45
N ARG A 380 24.41 -22.94 -24.39
CA ARG A 380 24.30 -22.33 -23.06
C ARG A 380 25.58 -21.56 -22.78
N VAL A 381 25.43 -20.33 -22.30
CA VAL A 381 26.57 -19.42 -22.08
C VAL A 381 26.43 -18.76 -20.73
N GLU A 382 27.47 -18.78 -19.95
CA GLU A 382 27.69 -17.97 -18.77
C GLU A 382 28.83 -16.98 -19.08
N LYS A 383 28.47 -15.68 -19.12
CA LYS A 383 29.41 -14.59 -19.43
C LYS A 383 29.67 -13.76 -18.19
N GLY A 384 30.91 -13.51 -17.85
CA GLY A 384 31.26 -12.78 -16.66
C GLY A 384 32.73 -12.46 -16.50
N ILE A 385 33.05 -11.98 -15.30
CA ILE A 385 34.43 -11.84 -14.81
C ILE A 385 34.55 -12.76 -13.60
N PHE A 386 35.16 -13.91 -13.82
CA PHE A 386 35.23 -14.99 -12.87
C PHE A 386 36.50 -14.90 -12.04
N LYS A 387 36.39 -15.04 -10.74
CA LYS A 387 37.49 -15.38 -9.85
C LYS A 387 37.56 -16.90 -9.67
N LYS A 388 38.65 -17.39 -9.12
CA LYS A 388 38.81 -18.82 -8.82
C LYS A 388 37.69 -19.26 -7.84
N GLY A 389 36.94 -20.28 -8.25
CA GLY A 389 35.81 -20.83 -7.51
C GLY A 389 34.43 -20.39 -8.00
N ASP A 390 34.33 -19.42 -8.90
CA ASP A 390 33.03 -18.93 -9.40
C ASP A 390 32.38 -19.89 -10.42
N ASN A 391 33.19 -20.55 -11.27
CA ASN A 391 32.65 -21.45 -12.28
C ASN A 391 33.64 -22.63 -12.52
N ALA A 392 33.15 -23.85 -12.35
CA ALA A 392 33.96 -25.07 -12.41
C ALA A 392 34.66 -25.25 -13.77
N LEU A 393 34.00 -24.89 -14.89
CA LEU A 393 34.58 -25.01 -16.22
C LEU A 393 35.73 -24.00 -16.42
N VAL A 394 35.51 -22.76 -15.97
CA VAL A 394 36.56 -21.72 -15.97
C VAL A 394 37.71 -22.11 -15.04
N ASP A 395 37.41 -22.65 -13.88
CA ASP A 395 38.41 -23.13 -12.92
C ASP A 395 39.30 -24.20 -13.56
N SER A 396 38.72 -25.19 -14.21
CA SER A 396 39.44 -26.28 -14.85
C SER A 396 40.31 -25.80 -16.04
N ILE A 397 39.73 -25.02 -16.95
CA ILE A 397 40.38 -24.64 -18.20
C ILE A 397 41.36 -23.48 -18.02
N GLU A 398 40.93 -22.42 -17.36
CA GLU A 398 41.67 -21.16 -17.31
C GLU A 398 42.55 -21.03 -16.05
N PHE A 399 42.04 -21.46 -14.89
CA PHE A 399 42.80 -21.43 -13.64
C PHE A 399 43.62 -22.70 -13.38
N LYS A 400 43.49 -23.72 -14.23
CA LYS A 400 44.19 -25.01 -14.10
C LYS A 400 43.99 -25.66 -12.73
N LYS A 401 42.81 -25.48 -12.15
CA LYS A 401 42.45 -26.05 -10.87
C LYS A 401 41.84 -27.43 -11.06
N ASP A 402 42.32 -28.40 -10.29
CA ASP A 402 41.67 -29.70 -10.25
C ASP A 402 40.26 -29.57 -9.67
N THR A 403 39.27 -29.74 -10.52
CA THR A 403 37.84 -29.59 -10.16
C THR A 403 36.98 -30.43 -11.11
N THR A 404 35.90 -30.97 -10.58
CA THR A 404 34.95 -31.75 -11.38
C THR A 404 34.00 -30.81 -12.10
N VAL A 405 34.00 -30.85 -13.43
CA VAL A 405 33.05 -30.11 -14.26
C VAL A 405 31.81 -30.98 -14.47
N THR A 406 30.67 -30.55 -13.98
CA THR A 406 29.41 -31.22 -14.19
C THR A 406 28.96 -31.07 -15.64
N LYS A 407 28.75 -32.18 -16.34
CA LYS A 407 28.25 -32.16 -17.73
C LYS A 407 26.83 -31.62 -17.79
N VAL A 408 26.61 -30.71 -18.73
CA VAL A 408 25.28 -30.15 -18.98
C VAL A 408 24.52 -31.10 -19.92
N LYS A 409 23.35 -31.58 -19.46
CA LYS A 409 22.50 -32.48 -20.26
C LYS A 409 22.24 -31.87 -21.64
N ASP A 410 22.35 -32.69 -22.70
CA ASP A 410 22.15 -32.33 -24.12
C ASP A 410 23.20 -31.37 -24.72
N TYR A 411 24.28 -31.02 -23.97
CA TYR A 411 25.36 -30.15 -24.41
C TYR A 411 26.71 -30.78 -24.08
N PRO A 412 27.17 -31.74 -24.89
CA PRO A 412 28.35 -32.56 -24.56
C PRO A 412 29.69 -31.85 -24.70
N PHE A 413 29.73 -30.69 -25.37
CA PHE A 413 30.99 -29.98 -25.65
C PHE A 413 31.08 -28.70 -24.85
N ASP A 414 32.16 -28.61 -24.07
CA ASP A 414 32.42 -27.51 -23.12
C ASP A 414 33.60 -26.68 -23.61
N ALA A 415 33.52 -25.36 -23.50
CA ALA A 415 34.63 -24.49 -23.83
C ALA A 415 34.58 -23.17 -23.08
N THR A 416 35.69 -22.46 -23.07
CA THR A 416 35.81 -21.08 -22.57
C THR A 416 36.35 -20.19 -23.69
N TYR A 417 35.99 -18.89 -23.60
CA TYR A 417 36.61 -17.88 -24.46
C TYR A 417 36.71 -16.56 -23.72
N GLY A 418 37.88 -15.95 -23.67
CA GLY A 418 38.13 -14.72 -22.97
C GLY A 418 39.58 -14.41 -22.76
N LYS A 419 39.91 -13.67 -21.72
CA LYS A 419 41.27 -13.34 -21.32
C LYS A 419 41.45 -13.25 -19.82
N MET A 420 42.64 -13.57 -19.35
CA MET A 420 43.01 -13.43 -17.95
C MET A 420 43.42 -11.98 -17.64
N LEU A 421 42.75 -11.38 -16.66
CA LEU A 421 43.05 -10.06 -16.11
C LEU A 421 43.88 -10.24 -14.83
N LYS A 422 45.17 -9.92 -14.89
CA LYS A 422 46.14 -10.27 -13.82
C LYS A 422 46.17 -9.32 -12.65
N LYS A 423 45.84 -8.02 -12.82
CA LYS A 423 46.08 -6.98 -11.83
C LYS A 423 44.80 -6.22 -11.42
N GLY A 424 43.75 -6.35 -12.15
CA GLY A 424 42.48 -5.61 -11.89
C GLY A 424 41.69 -5.35 -13.17
N PRO A 425 40.59 -4.61 -13.07
CA PRO A 425 39.75 -4.29 -14.21
C PRO A 425 40.46 -3.43 -15.24
N GLU A 426 40.17 -3.66 -16.51
CA GLU A 426 40.72 -2.85 -17.62
C GLU A 426 39.86 -1.62 -17.88
N ASP A 427 38.56 -1.78 -17.72
CA ASP A 427 37.55 -0.76 -17.98
C ASP A 427 36.56 -0.65 -16.78
N TYR A 428 35.93 0.54 -16.60
CA TYR A 428 34.98 0.73 -15.50
C TYR A 428 33.79 -0.23 -15.58
N THR A 429 33.42 -0.69 -16.76
CA THR A 429 32.35 -1.68 -16.95
C THR A 429 32.63 -3.02 -16.29
N ASP A 430 33.92 -3.35 -16.08
CA ASP A 430 34.35 -4.57 -15.40
C ASP A 430 33.97 -4.60 -13.92
N VAL A 431 33.78 -3.40 -13.35
CA VAL A 431 33.41 -3.14 -11.93
C VAL A 431 32.38 -2.02 -11.82
N ARG A 432 31.49 -1.92 -12.81
CA ARG A 432 30.54 -0.80 -12.95
C ARG A 432 29.83 -0.44 -11.64
N GLY A 433 29.31 -1.43 -10.90
CA GLY A 433 28.58 -1.18 -9.65
C GLY A 433 29.45 -0.45 -8.61
N LEU A 434 30.71 -0.86 -8.45
CA LEU A 434 31.64 -0.20 -7.51
C LEU A 434 31.99 1.23 -7.97
N VAL A 435 32.25 1.41 -9.27
CA VAL A 435 32.61 2.72 -9.83
C VAL A 435 31.43 3.69 -9.75
N VAL A 436 30.20 3.24 -10.03
CA VAL A 436 29.00 4.06 -9.90
C VAL A 436 28.80 4.50 -8.45
N ALA A 437 28.92 3.60 -7.47
CA ALA A 437 28.79 3.93 -6.06
C ALA A 437 29.82 4.97 -5.61
N ASP A 438 31.10 4.75 -5.94
CA ASP A 438 32.17 5.67 -5.59
C ASP A 438 32.06 7.03 -6.31
N TYR A 439 31.60 7.03 -7.55
CA TYR A 439 31.37 8.26 -8.33
C TYR A 439 30.20 9.04 -7.78
N GLN A 440 29.14 8.35 -7.38
CA GLN A 440 27.98 8.95 -6.69
C GLN A 440 28.42 9.63 -5.38
N GLU A 441 29.22 8.96 -4.57
CA GLU A 441 29.76 9.54 -3.32
C GLU A 441 30.61 10.79 -3.60
N ALA A 442 31.45 10.76 -4.64
CA ALA A 442 32.27 11.91 -5.02
C ALA A 442 31.42 13.10 -5.50
N LEU A 443 30.40 12.86 -6.34
CA LEU A 443 29.47 13.89 -6.79
C LEU A 443 28.69 14.49 -5.61
N GLU A 444 28.22 13.67 -4.71
CA GLU A 444 27.52 14.11 -3.49
C GLU A 444 28.39 15.02 -2.64
N LYS A 445 29.65 14.62 -2.39
CA LYS A 445 30.60 15.39 -1.61
C LYS A 445 30.93 16.73 -2.25
N GLU A 446 31.16 16.74 -3.56
CA GLU A 446 31.44 17.98 -4.33
C GLU A 446 30.21 18.90 -4.28
N TRP A 447 29.01 18.36 -4.45
CA TRP A 447 27.78 19.13 -4.40
C TRP A 447 27.55 19.76 -3.02
N VAL A 448 27.64 18.97 -1.94
CA VAL A 448 27.49 19.47 -0.56
C VAL A 448 28.52 20.58 -0.28
N ALA A 449 29.77 20.41 -0.70
CA ALA A 449 30.79 21.45 -0.54
C ALA A 449 30.45 22.76 -1.30
N ALA A 450 29.84 22.62 -2.48
CA ALA A 450 29.37 23.79 -3.24
C ALA A 450 28.17 24.48 -2.55
N LEU A 451 27.22 23.69 -2.01
CA LEU A 451 26.06 24.22 -1.28
C LEU A 451 26.51 24.99 -0.01
N ARG A 452 27.45 24.46 0.76
CA ARG A 452 28.01 25.10 1.95
C ARG A 452 28.74 26.43 1.64
N LYS A 453 29.22 26.62 0.41
CA LYS A 453 29.77 27.87 -0.06
C LYS A 453 28.69 28.85 -0.55
N LYS A 454 27.60 28.31 -1.15
CA LYS A 454 26.52 29.11 -1.72
C LYS A 454 25.59 29.68 -0.67
N TYR A 455 25.22 28.89 0.32
CA TYR A 455 24.20 29.25 1.31
C TYR A 455 24.82 29.54 2.66
N VAL A 456 24.35 30.63 3.29
CA VAL A 456 24.76 31.01 4.65
C VAL A 456 23.94 30.20 5.65
N PHE A 457 24.57 29.68 6.68
CA PHE A 457 23.92 29.05 7.81
C PHE A 457 24.58 29.42 9.13
N THR A 458 23.79 29.46 10.20
CA THR A 458 24.25 29.68 11.57
C THR A 458 23.57 28.71 12.52
N VAL A 459 24.27 28.26 13.55
CA VAL A 459 23.76 27.37 14.59
C VAL A 459 23.82 28.09 15.92
N ASN A 460 22.69 28.07 16.66
CA ASN A 460 22.61 28.55 18.02
C ASN A 460 23.05 27.43 18.97
N LYS A 461 24.30 27.53 19.47
CA LYS A 461 24.89 26.50 20.32
C LYS A 461 24.15 26.34 21.66
N GLU A 462 23.67 27.46 22.22
CA GLU A 462 22.95 27.45 23.49
C GLU A 462 21.64 26.65 23.37
N VAL A 463 20.90 26.85 22.27
CA VAL A 463 19.69 26.08 21.99
C VAL A 463 20.03 24.62 21.66
N LEU A 464 21.13 24.37 20.93
CA LEU A 464 21.57 23.01 20.59
C LEU A 464 21.84 22.16 21.85
N GLU A 465 22.42 22.76 22.89
CA GLU A 465 22.68 22.08 24.16
C GLU A 465 21.41 21.69 24.93
N THR A 466 20.25 22.27 24.59
CA THR A 466 18.94 21.95 25.20
C THR A 466 18.18 20.84 24.48
N VAL A 467 18.70 20.29 23.40
CA VAL A 467 18.05 19.22 22.63
C VAL A 467 17.77 18.03 23.54
N ASN A 468 16.48 17.60 23.58
CA ASN A 468 15.97 16.55 24.46
C ASN A 468 16.21 16.77 25.97
N LYS A 469 16.36 18.01 26.42
CA LYS A 469 16.63 18.35 27.85
C LYS A 469 15.64 19.36 28.43
N HIS A 470 14.45 19.51 27.86
CA HIS A 470 13.43 20.50 28.28
C HIS A 470 12.10 19.83 28.66
#